data_69cd3ead345eabf887a02e835d76c057
#
_entry.id   69cd3ead345eabf887a02e835d76c057
#
_cell.length_a   1.000
_cell.length_b   1.000
_cell.length_c   1.000
_cell.angle_alpha   90.00
_cell.angle_beta   90.00
_cell.angle_gamma   90.00
#
_symmetry.space_group_name_H-M   'P 1'
#
loop_
_entity.id
_entity.type
_entity.pdbx_description
1 polymer ?
#
loop_
_entity_poly.entity_id
_entity_poly.type
_entity_poly.pdbx_seq_one_letter_code
_entity_poly.pdbx_strand_id
1 'polypeptide(L)'
;MIYPVSTQDVSNILSFAHANSIELAVCGAGHNHRGNSIDDGLIVDLRKMTGVSVNPLSKRVTTEGATVWGSVYEAAERHGLAVVGGLIPSVGVGGFTLNGGLGWLTSAHGVALDNLIEADVVLADGRILTCSKKENEDLFWAIRGAGSAFGIVTRFVFQAHEINAKVWTGMMMFESRHLKGVVDMVNKVTSEGNDGTASMAFAFFARSGELEVHVLVFYNGSEEEAKTYFAPLLELPRKVDLVQMVPFSQAIMPHGSAPGRQWRKVTAGSCLIVPLDHSFIQSLMDDLEELVTKIPDALETIIACEMHNPYPTMRKKQTSTAFPFRGRHGSIQLMPTWTQEENDEACWAWCRKVDTKLAKEFQRRKNEEGMDETTRNSVGTYINYDGMLSHEYHPVRSDIDRVAQEPESFVWCEL
;
A
#
# COMPACT_ATOMS: atom_id res chain seq x y z
N MET A 1 -1.59 -12.19 -24.98
CA MET A 1 -1.30 -10.89 -24.34
C MET A 1 -1.52 -9.77 -25.34
N ILE A 2 -2.24 -8.71 -24.97
CA ILE A 2 -2.58 -7.56 -25.83
C ILE A 2 -2.12 -6.28 -25.12
N TYR A 3 -1.60 -5.32 -25.89
CA TYR A 3 -1.04 -4.06 -25.40
C TYR A 3 -1.82 -2.87 -25.95
N PRO A 4 -2.92 -2.44 -25.30
CA PRO A 4 -3.65 -1.24 -25.70
C PRO A 4 -2.79 0.02 -25.53
N VAL A 5 -3.06 1.03 -26.37
CA VAL A 5 -2.40 2.35 -26.30
C VAL A 5 -3.40 3.48 -26.02
N SER A 6 -4.70 3.15 -25.92
CA SER A 6 -5.77 4.11 -25.66
C SER A 6 -6.92 3.47 -24.88
N THR A 7 -7.75 4.30 -24.25
CA THR A 7 -9.01 3.86 -23.62
C THR A 7 -9.93 3.18 -24.62
N GLN A 8 -9.94 3.64 -25.88
CA GLN A 8 -10.76 3.03 -26.94
C GLN A 8 -10.27 1.62 -27.32
N ASP A 9 -8.95 1.37 -27.31
CA ASP A 9 -8.42 0.02 -27.53
C ASP A 9 -8.87 -0.93 -26.42
N VAL A 10 -8.82 -0.48 -25.16
CA VAL A 10 -9.32 -1.25 -24.01
C VAL A 10 -10.80 -1.57 -24.20
N SER A 11 -11.62 -0.59 -24.59
CA SER A 11 -13.05 -0.77 -24.89
C SER A 11 -13.29 -1.84 -25.97
N ASN A 12 -12.56 -1.78 -27.07
CA ASN A 12 -12.67 -2.74 -28.16
C ASN A 12 -12.27 -4.15 -27.70
N ILE A 13 -11.21 -4.28 -26.88
CA ILE A 13 -10.75 -5.56 -26.35
C ILE A 13 -11.81 -6.17 -25.43
N LEU A 14 -12.37 -5.37 -24.49
CA LEU A 14 -13.37 -5.86 -23.55
C LEU A 14 -14.67 -6.25 -24.30
N SER A 15 -15.14 -5.43 -25.23
CA SER A 15 -16.30 -5.75 -26.06
C SER A 15 -16.11 -7.06 -26.82
N PHE A 16 -14.94 -7.29 -27.40
CA PHE A 16 -14.60 -8.54 -28.09
C PHE A 16 -14.60 -9.74 -27.15
N ALA A 17 -13.92 -9.61 -26.00
CA ALA A 17 -13.84 -10.68 -25.03
C ALA A 17 -15.22 -11.04 -24.47
N HIS A 18 -16.04 -10.04 -24.13
CA HIS A 18 -17.42 -10.23 -23.66
C HIS A 18 -18.27 -10.97 -24.68
N ALA A 19 -18.25 -10.51 -25.95
CA ALA A 19 -19.03 -11.12 -27.04
C ALA A 19 -18.64 -12.58 -27.33
N ASN A 20 -17.41 -12.98 -26.98
CA ASN A 20 -16.88 -14.32 -27.23
C ASN A 20 -16.71 -15.16 -25.96
N SER A 21 -17.17 -14.68 -24.80
CA SER A 21 -17.02 -15.34 -23.49
C SER A 21 -15.56 -15.72 -23.19
N ILE A 22 -14.62 -14.80 -23.48
CA ILE A 22 -13.19 -15.00 -23.23
C ILE A 22 -12.84 -14.41 -21.88
N GLU A 23 -12.22 -15.20 -21.03
CA GLU A 23 -11.70 -14.74 -19.72
C GLU A 23 -10.58 -13.72 -19.88
N LEU A 24 -10.50 -12.77 -18.95
CA LEU A 24 -9.54 -11.68 -18.98
C LEU A 24 -8.74 -11.59 -17.69
N ALA A 25 -7.44 -11.32 -17.83
CA ALA A 25 -6.60 -10.79 -16.78
C ALA A 25 -6.06 -9.42 -17.16
N VAL A 26 -5.91 -8.53 -16.18
CA VAL A 26 -5.43 -7.16 -16.40
C VAL A 26 -4.09 -6.97 -15.71
N CYS A 27 -3.10 -6.50 -16.46
CA CYS A 27 -1.79 -6.15 -15.94
C CYS A 27 -1.56 -4.63 -16.04
N GLY A 28 -1.37 -3.96 -14.89
CA GLY A 28 -0.85 -2.59 -14.84
C GLY A 28 0.68 -2.60 -14.85
N ALA A 29 1.31 -2.37 -13.69
CA ALA A 29 2.78 -2.40 -13.53
C ALA A 29 3.34 -3.75 -13.02
N GLY A 30 2.51 -4.78 -12.86
CA GLY A 30 2.96 -6.12 -12.51
C GLY A 30 3.36 -6.35 -11.05
N HIS A 31 2.91 -5.51 -10.12
CA HIS A 31 3.21 -5.61 -8.68
C HIS A 31 2.21 -6.45 -7.87
N ASN A 32 1.22 -7.07 -8.50
CA ASN A 32 0.27 -7.91 -7.78
C ASN A 32 0.95 -9.21 -7.31
N HIS A 33 0.96 -9.46 -6.00
CA HIS A 33 1.56 -10.66 -5.41
C HIS A 33 0.86 -11.97 -5.80
N ARG A 34 -0.44 -11.92 -6.13
CA ARG A 34 -1.21 -13.08 -6.60
C ARG A 34 -0.95 -13.41 -8.06
N GLY A 35 -0.25 -12.52 -8.78
CA GLY A 35 -0.14 -12.56 -10.22
C GLY A 35 -1.45 -12.19 -10.92
N ASN A 36 -1.36 -11.71 -12.15
CA ASN A 36 -2.50 -11.49 -13.01
C ASN A 36 -2.25 -12.34 -14.28
N SER A 37 -2.23 -13.65 -14.12
CA SER A 37 -2.09 -14.63 -15.19
C SER A 37 -3.38 -15.43 -15.33
N ILE A 38 -3.59 -15.93 -16.53
CA ILE A 38 -4.73 -16.75 -16.90
C ILE A 38 -4.24 -17.85 -17.84
N ASP A 39 -4.74 -19.07 -17.66
CA ASP A 39 -4.26 -20.22 -18.43
C ASP A 39 -4.83 -20.24 -19.86
N ASP A 40 -6.10 -19.88 -20.01
CA ASP A 40 -6.79 -19.88 -21.31
C ASP A 40 -7.66 -18.62 -21.45
N GLY A 41 -7.06 -17.52 -21.84
CA GLY A 41 -7.74 -16.24 -21.97
C GLY A 41 -6.84 -15.12 -22.50
N LEU A 42 -7.25 -13.88 -22.30
CA LEU A 42 -6.52 -12.70 -22.76
C LEU A 42 -5.94 -11.93 -21.57
N ILE A 43 -4.66 -11.59 -21.63
CA ILE A 43 -4.03 -10.64 -20.73
C ILE A 43 -4.02 -9.26 -21.39
N VAL A 44 -4.74 -8.31 -20.80
CA VAL A 44 -4.72 -6.90 -21.18
C VAL A 44 -3.61 -6.19 -20.40
N ASP A 45 -2.49 -5.94 -21.06
CA ASP A 45 -1.32 -5.34 -20.43
C ASP A 45 -1.24 -3.85 -20.78
N LEU A 46 -1.50 -3.01 -19.79
CA LEU A 46 -1.60 -1.55 -19.93
C LEU A 46 -0.24 -0.85 -20.00
N ARG A 47 0.91 -1.56 -20.02
CA ARG A 47 2.27 -0.97 -19.95
C ARG A 47 2.58 0.12 -20.97
N LYS A 48 1.79 0.26 -22.03
CA LYS A 48 1.91 1.35 -23.02
C LYS A 48 1.10 2.58 -22.66
N MET A 49 0.28 2.53 -21.61
CA MET A 49 -0.56 3.62 -21.13
C MET A 49 0.06 4.22 -19.85
N THR A 50 1.10 5.02 -20.03
CA THR A 50 1.95 5.56 -18.95
C THR A 50 2.03 7.07 -18.89
N GLY A 51 1.14 7.78 -19.59
CA GLY A 51 1.12 9.23 -19.67
C GLY A 51 0.86 9.89 -18.30
N VAL A 52 1.56 11.01 -18.05
CA VAL A 52 1.36 11.89 -16.89
C VAL A 52 1.25 13.33 -17.36
N SER A 53 0.26 14.04 -16.87
CA SER A 53 0.13 15.47 -17.06
C SER A 53 -0.22 16.19 -15.76
N VAL A 54 0.30 17.41 -15.58
CA VAL A 54 0.11 18.24 -14.39
C VAL A 54 -0.52 19.57 -14.78
N ASN A 55 -1.60 19.91 -14.10
CA ASN A 55 -2.16 21.27 -14.15
C ASN A 55 -1.87 21.96 -12.82
N PRO A 56 -0.85 22.84 -12.77
CA PRO A 56 -0.43 23.47 -11.52
C PRO A 56 -1.47 24.47 -10.98
N LEU A 57 -2.25 25.11 -11.85
CA LEU A 57 -3.26 26.10 -11.43
C LEU A 57 -4.42 25.44 -10.67
N SER A 58 -4.88 24.28 -11.13
CA SER A 58 -5.92 23.51 -10.45
C SER A 58 -5.37 22.51 -9.46
N LYS A 59 -4.05 22.37 -9.35
CA LYS A 59 -3.34 21.36 -8.55
C LYS A 59 -3.87 19.95 -8.84
N ARG A 60 -3.96 19.60 -10.13
CA ARG A 60 -4.42 18.28 -10.58
C ARG A 60 -3.31 17.55 -11.31
N VAL A 61 -3.18 16.26 -11.02
CA VAL A 61 -2.31 15.34 -11.77
C VAL A 61 -3.18 14.30 -12.42
N THR A 62 -3.05 14.17 -13.74
CA THR A 62 -3.74 13.14 -14.52
C THR A 62 -2.72 12.09 -14.93
N THR A 63 -3.08 10.82 -14.75
CA THR A 63 -2.24 9.67 -15.12
C THR A 63 -3.03 8.67 -15.93
N GLU A 64 -2.34 7.90 -16.76
CA GLU A 64 -2.90 6.72 -17.41
C GLU A 64 -2.79 5.46 -16.52
N GLY A 65 -3.47 4.37 -16.90
CA GLY A 65 -3.71 3.20 -16.06
C GLY A 65 -2.48 2.43 -15.60
N ALA A 66 -1.39 2.41 -16.37
CA ALA A 66 -0.14 1.73 -16.01
C ALA A 66 1.01 2.67 -15.64
N THR A 67 0.71 3.95 -15.42
CA THR A 67 1.70 4.90 -14.88
C THR A 67 2.25 4.40 -13.55
N VAL A 68 3.55 4.63 -13.31
CA VAL A 68 4.21 4.29 -12.05
C VAL A 68 4.45 5.53 -11.19
N TRP A 69 4.49 5.37 -9.86
CA TRP A 69 4.59 6.50 -8.93
C TRP A 69 5.84 7.34 -9.12
N GLY A 70 6.98 6.75 -9.48
CA GLY A 70 8.20 7.51 -9.77
C GLY A 70 7.98 8.59 -10.84
N SER A 71 7.33 8.24 -11.96
CA SER A 71 7.01 9.19 -13.03
C SER A 71 6.03 10.29 -12.58
N VAL A 72 5.08 9.93 -11.71
CA VAL A 72 4.12 10.91 -11.14
C VAL A 72 4.85 11.94 -10.28
N TYR A 73 5.75 11.48 -9.41
CA TYR A 73 6.50 12.36 -8.51
C TYR A 73 7.41 13.32 -9.28
N GLU A 74 8.17 12.80 -10.26
CA GLU A 74 9.02 13.63 -11.11
C GLU A 74 8.23 14.71 -11.88
N ALA A 75 7.04 14.35 -12.37
CA ALA A 75 6.19 15.29 -13.10
C ALA A 75 5.60 16.35 -12.16
N ALA A 76 5.07 15.97 -11.00
CA ALA A 76 4.42 16.87 -10.05
C ALA A 76 5.42 17.84 -9.37
N GLU A 77 6.60 17.32 -9.00
CA GLU A 77 7.64 18.08 -8.30
C GLU A 77 8.13 19.29 -9.10
N ARG A 78 8.17 19.22 -10.42
CA ARG A 78 8.54 20.36 -11.31
C ARG A 78 7.64 21.58 -11.11
N HIS A 79 6.49 21.38 -10.47
CA HIS A 79 5.49 22.40 -10.17
C HIS A 79 5.34 22.67 -8.67
N GLY A 80 6.24 22.16 -7.82
CA GLY A 80 6.13 22.26 -6.35
C GLY A 80 4.94 21.47 -5.78
N LEU A 81 4.52 20.42 -6.46
CA LEU A 81 3.36 19.60 -6.10
C LEU A 81 3.77 18.15 -5.85
N ALA A 82 2.97 17.46 -5.03
CA ALA A 82 3.06 16.02 -4.82
C ALA A 82 1.67 15.40 -4.74
N VAL A 83 1.58 14.11 -4.99
CA VAL A 83 0.37 13.29 -4.89
C VAL A 83 0.59 12.21 -3.83
N VAL A 84 -0.47 11.84 -3.11
CA VAL A 84 -0.40 10.67 -2.21
C VAL A 84 -0.20 9.41 -3.04
N GLY A 85 0.94 8.77 -2.88
CA GLY A 85 1.32 7.59 -3.66
C GLY A 85 2.37 6.74 -2.94
N GLY A 86 2.74 5.61 -3.52
CA GLY A 86 3.57 4.58 -2.89
C GLY A 86 5.04 4.94 -2.72
N LEU A 87 5.70 4.26 -1.79
CA LEU A 87 7.13 4.44 -1.48
C LEU A 87 8.05 3.84 -2.55
N ILE A 88 7.57 2.89 -3.34
CA ILE A 88 8.35 2.19 -4.36
C ILE A 88 8.04 2.77 -5.74
N PRO A 89 9.04 3.31 -6.45
CA PRO A 89 8.84 4.08 -7.68
C PRO A 89 8.22 3.29 -8.83
N SER A 90 8.44 1.98 -8.90
CA SER A 90 7.91 1.11 -9.95
C SER A 90 6.49 0.60 -9.69
N VAL A 91 5.93 0.84 -8.51
CA VAL A 91 4.55 0.45 -8.21
C VAL A 91 3.60 1.26 -9.08
N GLY A 92 2.65 0.57 -9.73
CA GLY A 92 1.66 1.18 -10.61
C GLY A 92 0.59 1.95 -9.86
N VAL A 93 0.18 3.05 -10.44
CA VAL A 93 -0.89 3.92 -9.91
C VAL A 93 -2.22 3.17 -9.80
N GLY A 94 -2.57 2.33 -10.79
CA GLY A 94 -3.87 1.70 -10.91
C GLY A 94 -4.23 0.82 -9.71
N GLY A 95 -3.65 -0.36 -9.60
CA GLY A 95 -3.96 -1.31 -8.52
C GLY A 95 -3.72 -0.73 -7.13
N PHE A 96 -2.67 0.08 -6.98
CA PHE A 96 -2.37 0.77 -5.72
C PHE A 96 -3.52 1.68 -5.26
N THR A 97 -4.03 2.54 -6.15
CA THR A 97 -5.10 3.50 -5.83
C THR A 97 -6.45 2.81 -5.63
N LEU A 98 -6.79 1.85 -6.48
CA LEU A 98 -8.09 1.18 -6.43
C LEU A 98 -8.32 0.38 -5.14
N ASN A 99 -7.26 0.06 -4.42
CA ASN A 99 -7.31 -0.68 -3.14
C ASN A 99 -6.87 0.17 -1.93
N GLY A 100 -6.83 1.50 -2.04
CA GLY A 100 -6.45 2.40 -0.94
C GLY A 100 -5.27 3.28 -1.27
N GLY A 101 -4.06 2.76 -1.13
CA GLY A 101 -2.78 3.42 -1.40
C GLY A 101 -2.22 4.20 -0.23
N LEU A 102 -1.17 3.65 0.41
CA LEU A 102 -0.46 4.23 1.54
C LEU A 102 0.90 4.80 1.10
N GLY A 103 1.32 5.93 1.67
CA GLY A 103 2.62 6.53 1.41
C GLY A 103 2.91 7.72 2.31
N TRP A 104 4.03 8.41 2.10
CA TRP A 104 4.49 9.49 2.99
C TRP A 104 3.43 10.54 3.31
N LEU A 105 2.65 10.94 2.32
CA LEU A 105 1.65 11.99 2.46
C LEU A 105 0.31 11.49 3.03
N THR A 106 0.19 10.20 3.35
CA THR A 106 -1.01 9.64 4.00
C THR A 106 -1.27 10.29 5.37
N SER A 107 -0.21 10.61 6.11
CA SER A 107 -0.30 11.31 7.40
C SER A 107 -0.96 12.69 7.30
N ALA A 108 -0.89 13.35 6.15
CA ALA A 108 -1.49 14.68 5.94
C ALA A 108 -2.83 14.62 5.22
N HIS A 109 -2.98 13.73 4.22
CA HIS A 109 -4.04 13.82 3.22
C HIS A 109 -4.93 12.56 3.12
N GLY A 110 -4.71 11.56 3.98
CA GLY A 110 -5.39 10.26 3.87
C GLY A 110 -4.76 9.39 2.76
N VAL A 111 -5.42 8.30 2.39
CA VAL A 111 -4.92 7.36 1.39
C VAL A 111 -5.05 7.90 -0.04
N ALA A 112 -4.37 7.30 -1.02
CA ALA A 112 -4.35 7.77 -2.41
C ALA A 112 -5.76 7.90 -3.01
N LEU A 113 -6.65 6.92 -2.77
CA LEU A 113 -8.04 6.97 -3.27
C LEU A 113 -8.85 8.13 -2.67
N ASP A 114 -8.49 8.65 -1.50
CA ASP A 114 -9.16 9.81 -0.91
C ASP A 114 -8.87 11.10 -1.70
N ASN A 115 -7.78 11.09 -2.45
CA ASN A 115 -7.29 12.18 -3.28
C ASN A 115 -7.66 12.00 -4.76
N LEU A 116 -8.36 10.89 -5.12
CA LEU A 116 -8.91 10.70 -6.46
C LEU A 116 -10.10 11.66 -6.66
N ILE A 117 -10.08 12.39 -7.77
CA ILE A 117 -11.13 13.35 -8.15
C ILE A 117 -12.05 12.76 -9.21
N GLU A 118 -11.48 12.05 -10.17
CA GLU A 118 -12.15 11.56 -11.37
C GLU A 118 -11.38 10.37 -11.95
N ALA A 119 -12.06 9.48 -12.61
CA ALA A 119 -11.45 8.38 -13.37
C ALA A 119 -12.27 8.04 -14.63
N ASP A 120 -11.59 7.50 -15.65
CA ASP A 120 -12.24 6.85 -16.78
C ASP A 120 -12.14 5.34 -16.62
N VAL A 121 -13.29 4.68 -16.66
CA VAL A 121 -13.45 3.25 -16.46
C VAL A 121 -14.04 2.62 -17.72
N VAL A 122 -13.43 1.57 -18.20
CA VAL A 122 -13.99 0.72 -19.25
C VAL A 122 -14.66 -0.48 -18.59
N LEU A 123 -15.98 -0.59 -18.73
CA LEU A 123 -16.77 -1.68 -18.19
C LEU A 123 -16.59 -2.97 -19.00
N ALA A 124 -17.04 -4.10 -18.44
CA ALA A 124 -16.93 -5.40 -19.10
C ALA A 124 -17.57 -5.47 -20.50
N ASP A 125 -18.66 -4.74 -20.70
CA ASP A 125 -19.34 -4.64 -21.99
C ASP A 125 -18.69 -3.66 -22.98
N GLY A 126 -17.56 -3.06 -22.60
CA GLY A 126 -16.79 -2.11 -23.40
C GLY A 126 -17.27 -0.66 -23.31
N ARG A 127 -18.31 -0.33 -22.56
CA ARG A 127 -18.69 1.06 -22.34
C ARG A 127 -17.59 1.81 -21.59
N ILE A 128 -17.31 3.02 -22.03
CA ILE A 128 -16.37 3.94 -21.36
C ILE A 128 -17.20 4.92 -20.53
N LEU A 129 -16.95 4.96 -19.23
CA LEU A 129 -17.60 5.89 -18.31
C LEU A 129 -16.58 6.75 -17.60
N THR A 130 -16.81 8.06 -17.57
CA THR A 130 -16.13 8.94 -16.63
C THR A 130 -16.91 8.92 -15.32
N CYS A 131 -16.21 8.75 -14.19
CA CYS A 131 -16.83 8.74 -12.88
C CYS A 131 -16.14 9.73 -11.93
N SER A 132 -16.94 10.40 -11.11
CA SER A 132 -16.51 11.42 -10.15
C SER A 132 -17.61 11.61 -9.08
N LYS A 133 -17.40 12.52 -8.14
CA LYS A 133 -18.46 12.92 -7.17
C LYS A 133 -19.68 13.57 -7.81
N LYS A 134 -19.69 13.85 -9.14
CA LYS A 134 -20.77 14.54 -9.85
C LYS A 134 -21.34 13.73 -11.02
N GLU A 135 -20.67 12.67 -11.40
CA GLU A 135 -20.99 11.86 -12.55
C GLU A 135 -20.68 10.39 -12.23
N ASN A 136 -21.63 9.48 -12.50
CA ASN A 136 -21.54 8.06 -12.18
C ASN A 136 -21.03 7.84 -10.73
N GLU A 137 -21.70 8.47 -9.75
CA GLU A 137 -21.27 8.56 -8.35
C GLU A 137 -21.11 7.17 -7.71
N ASP A 138 -22.00 6.22 -8.04
CA ASP A 138 -21.97 4.86 -7.51
C ASP A 138 -20.73 4.10 -8.01
N LEU A 139 -20.42 4.23 -9.30
CA LEU A 139 -19.19 3.67 -9.86
C LEU A 139 -17.95 4.32 -9.22
N PHE A 140 -17.98 5.64 -9.02
CA PHE A 140 -16.91 6.36 -8.36
C PHE A 140 -16.75 5.93 -6.89
N TRP A 141 -17.83 5.62 -6.20
CA TRP A 141 -17.78 5.04 -4.86
C TRP A 141 -17.13 3.65 -4.90
N ALA A 142 -17.57 2.80 -5.81
CA ALA A 142 -17.16 1.40 -5.93
C ALA A 142 -15.67 1.23 -6.28
N ILE A 143 -15.15 1.99 -7.28
CA ILE A 143 -13.74 1.90 -7.68
C ILE A 143 -12.77 2.38 -6.60
N ARG A 144 -13.25 3.11 -5.60
CA ARG A 144 -12.46 3.57 -4.48
C ARG A 144 -12.47 2.54 -3.33
N GLY A 145 -11.84 1.39 -3.56
CA GLY A 145 -11.67 0.30 -2.59
C GLY A 145 -12.02 -1.09 -3.12
N ALA A 146 -12.85 -1.17 -4.19
CA ALA A 146 -13.21 -2.42 -4.85
C ALA A 146 -13.06 -2.33 -6.38
N GLY A 147 -12.18 -1.45 -6.86
CA GLY A 147 -12.11 -1.07 -8.26
C GLY A 147 -11.77 -2.19 -9.24
N SER A 148 -11.07 -3.22 -8.81
CA SER A 148 -10.76 -4.39 -9.65
C SER A 148 -11.98 -5.20 -10.08
N ALA A 149 -13.13 -5.03 -9.42
CA ALA A 149 -14.37 -5.75 -9.72
C ALA A 149 -15.27 -5.04 -10.74
N PHE A 150 -15.00 -3.78 -11.09
CA PHE A 150 -15.94 -2.94 -11.85
C PHE A 150 -15.46 -2.57 -13.26
N GLY A 151 -14.28 -2.98 -13.67
CA GLY A 151 -13.74 -2.70 -15.00
C GLY A 151 -12.26 -2.29 -14.97
N ILE A 152 -11.77 -1.83 -16.12
CA ILE A 152 -10.39 -1.36 -16.29
C ILE A 152 -10.36 0.16 -16.20
N VAL A 153 -9.67 0.69 -15.20
CA VAL A 153 -9.45 2.14 -15.09
C VAL A 153 -8.26 2.52 -15.97
N THR A 154 -8.53 3.35 -16.96
CA THR A 154 -7.55 3.76 -17.97
C THR A 154 -6.98 5.15 -17.72
N ARG A 155 -7.68 5.99 -16.94
CA ARG A 155 -7.23 7.34 -16.56
C ARG A 155 -7.63 7.64 -15.12
N PHE A 156 -6.73 8.29 -14.39
CA PHE A 156 -6.96 8.79 -13.03
C PHE A 156 -6.66 10.28 -12.96
N VAL A 157 -7.46 11.05 -12.24
CA VAL A 157 -7.20 12.46 -11.92
C VAL A 157 -7.12 12.62 -10.41
N PHE A 158 -5.96 13.04 -9.92
CA PHE A 158 -5.70 13.23 -8.51
C PHE A 158 -5.68 14.70 -8.11
N GLN A 159 -6.10 14.98 -6.88
CA GLN A 159 -5.74 16.18 -6.17
C GLN A 159 -4.27 16.10 -5.79
N ALA A 160 -3.48 17.07 -6.22
CA ALA A 160 -2.12 17.26 -5.77
C ALA A 160 -2.06 18.33 -4.67
N HIS A 161 -1.01 18.25 -3.86
CA HIS A 161 -0.78 19.10 -2.71
C HIS A 161 0.56 19.83 -2.85
N GLU A 162 0.68 21.00 -2.29
CA GLU A 162 1.96 21.70 -2.20
C GLU A 162 2.93 20.91 -1.34
N ILE A 163 4.17 20.86 -1.77
CA ILE A 163 5.27 20.18 -1.09
C ILE A 163 6.47 21.11 -1.00
N ASN A 164 7.22 21.03 0.07
CA ASN A 164 8.48 21.75 0.18
C ASN A 164 9.46 21.30 -0.91
N ALA A 165 10.29 22.22 -1.41
CA ALA A 165 11.28 21.93 -2.45
C ALA A 165 12.22 20.78 -2.08
N LYS A 166 12.45 20.59 -0.78
CA LYS A 166 13.14 19.42 -0.22
C LYS A 166 12.39 18.95 1.03
N VAL A 167 12.43 17.65 1.24
CA VAL A 167 11.91 16.95 2.42
C VAL A 167 13.04 16.25 3.15
N TRP A 168 12.94 16.14 4.46
CA TRP A 168 13.92 15.40 5.26
C TRP A 168 13.51 13.93 5.30
N THR A 169 14.36 13.06 4.76
CA THR A 169 14.04 11.64 4.63
C THR A 169 15.29 10.80 4.45
N GLY A 170 15.18 9.53 4.73
CA GLY A 170 16.23 8.55 4.54
C GLY A 170 16.07 7.37 5.48
N MET A 171 17.09 6.54 5.51
CA MET A 171 17.13 5.31 6.29
C MET A 171 18.13 5.42 7.45
N MET A 172 17.72 4.92 8.60
CA MET A 172 18.59 4.65 9.74
C MET A 172 18.56 3.16 10.06
N MET A 173 19.69 2.60 10.52
CA MET A 173 19.80 1.19 10.92
C MET A 173 20.19 1.11 12.40
N PHE A 174 19.41 0.37 13.15
CA PHE A 174 19.58 0.16 14.59
C PHE A 174 19.80 -1.32 14.89
N GLU A 175 20.55 -1.59 15.95
CA GLU A 175 20.58 -2.92 16.56
C GLU A 175 19.22 -3.23 17.21
N SER A 176 18.85 -4.51 17.28
CA SER A 176 17.58 -4.99 17.84
C SER A 176 17.27 -4.47 19.25
N ARG A 177 18.30 -4.28 20.09
CA ARG A 177 18.15 -3.73 21.46
C ARG A 177 17.54 -2.32 21.52
N HIS A 178 17.54 -1.57 20.42
CA HIS A 178 16.95 -0.24 20.32
C HIS A 178 15.49 -0.25 19.82
N LEU A 179 14.89 -1.43 19.63
CA LEU A 179 13.52 -1.58 19.14
C LEU A 179 12.51 -0.78 19.99
N LYS A 180 12.67 -0.76 21.30
CA LYS A 180 11.77 0.00 22.18
C LYS A 180 11.70 1.47 21.80
N GLY A 181 12.84 2.13 21.59
CA GLY A 181 12.89 3.54 21.19
C GLY A 181 12.31 3.78 19.79
N VAL A 182 12.47 2.82 18.87
CA VAL A 182 11.82 2.86 17.56
C VAL A 182 10.30 2.79 17.69
N VAL A 183 9.77 1.87 18.50
CA VAL A 183 8.33 1.73 18.74
C VAL A 183 7.76 2.97 19.44
N ASP A 184 8.47 3.56 20.39
CA ASP A 184 8.07 4.81 21.05
C ASP A 184 7.94 5.94 20.01
N MET A 185 8.88 6.04 19.06
CA MET A 185 8.81 7.03 17.98
C MET A 185 7.67 6.75 17.00
N VAL A 186 7.41 5.50 16.64
CA VAL A 186 6.24 5.10 15.85
C VAL A 186 4.96 5.54 16.54
N ASN A 187 4.82 5.31 17.84
CA ASN A 187 3.65 5.70 18.61
C ASN A 187 3.47 7.22 18.64
N LYS A 188 4.56 7.99 18.63
CA LYS A 188 4.50 9.45 18.48
C LYS A 188 4.01 9.85 17.08
N VAL A 189 4.56 9.25 16.02
CA VAL A 189 4.17 9.54 14.61
C VAL A 189 2.71 9.21 14.35
N THR A 190 2.19 8.14 14.95
CA THR A 190 0.80 7.69 14.78
C THR A 190 -0.18 8.34 15.74
N SER A 191 0.28 9.24 16.61
CA SER A 191 -0.57 9.97 17.57
C SER A 191 -1.31 11.14 16.93
N GLU A 192 -2.37 11.60 17.59
CA GLU A 192 -3.14 12.77 17.18
C GLU A 192 -2.32 14.07 17.14
N GLY A 193 -1.21 14.12 17.90
CA GLY A 193 -0.31 15.26 17.92
C GLY A 193 0.57 15.44 16.68
N ASN A 194 0.56 14.48 15.75
CA ASN A 194 1.20 14.63 14.45
C ASN A 194 0.27 15.41 13.51
N ASP A 195 0.70 16.58 13.06
CA ASP A 195 -0.06 17.45 12.15
C ASP A 195 -0.08 16.96 10.69
N GLY A 196 0.53 15.82 10.41
CA GLY A 196 0.65 15.22 9.08
C GLY A 196 1.98 15.47 8.38
N THR A 197 2.89 16.24 8.98
CA THR A 197 4.22 16.51 8.41
C THR A 197 5.15 15.29 8.50
N ALA A 198 4.95 14.41 9.49
CA ALA A 198 5.79 13.25 9.75
C ALA A 198 5.13 11.94 9.35
N SER A 199 5.92 11.06 8.74
CA SER A 199 5.58 9.64 8.49
C SER A 199 6.82 8.78 8.74
N MET A 200 6.58 7.49 9.01
CA MET A 200 7.64 6.55 9.34
C MET A 200 7.30 5.16 8.83
N ALA A 201 8.31 4.42 8.41
CA ALA A 201 8.23 2.98 8.21
C ALA A 201 9.39 2.31 8.92
N PHE A 202 9.22 1.06 9.33
CA PHE A 202 10.33 0.28 9.87
C PHE A 202 10.23 -1.18 9.40
N ALA A 203 11.36 -1.84 9.38
CA ALA A 203 11.40 -3.24 8.98
C ALA A 203 12.47 -4.00 9.78
N PHE A 204 12.22 -5.28 9.98
CA PHE A 204 13.16 -6.20 10.58
C PHE A 204 13.91 -6.96 9.49
N PHE A 205 15.21 -7.04 9.68
CA PHE A 205 16.12 -7.80 8.83
C PHE A 205 17.00 -8.70 9.71
N ALA A 206 17.39 -9.83 9.16
CA ALA A 206 18.43 -10.66 9.71
C ALA A 206 19.63 -10.62 8.76
N ARG A 207 20.68 -9.92 9.14
CA ARG A 207 21.91 -9.82 8.33
C ARG A 207 23.11 -10.35 9.09
N SER A 208 23.89 -11.21 8.44
CA SER A 208 25.10 -11.79 9.06
C SER A 208 24.86 -12.45 10.42
N GLY A 209 23.64 -12.96 10.66
CA GLY A 209 23.28 -13.58 11.94
C GLY A 209 22.86 -12.59 13.05
N GLU A 210 22.82 -11.30 12.77
CA GLU A 210 22.32 -10.27 13.68
C GLU A 210 20.96 -9.72 13.21
N LEU A 211 20.07 -9.47 14.17
CA LEU A 211 18.80 -8.79 13.91
C LEU A 211 19.00 -7.26 13.90
N GLU A 212 18.46 -6.64 12.90
CA GLU A 212 18.52 -5.20 12.71
C GLU A 212 17.11 -4.62 12.52
N VAL A 213 16.94 -3.38 12.97
CA VAL A 213 15.74 -2.57 12.72
C VAL A 213 16.12 -1.46 11.76
N HIS A 214 15.62 -1.53 10.54
CA HIS A 214 15.77 -0.46 9.55
C HIS A 214 14.57 0.48 9.66
N VAL A 215 14.83 1.75 9.78
CA VAL A 215 13.82 2.78 9.96
C VAL A 215 13.91 3.78 8.82
N LEU A 216 12.81 3.98 8.14
CA LEU A 216 12.64 5.04 7.15
C LEU A 216 11.86 6.17 7.80
N VAL A 217 12.37 7.39 7.69
CA VAL A 217 11.72 8.59 8.20
C VAL A 217 11.39 9.55 7.07
N PHE A 218 10.32 10.30 7.27
CA PHE A 218 9.91 11.36 6.36
C PHE A 218 9.39 12.56 7.16
N TYR A 219 9.81 13.75 6.75
CA TYR A 219 9.32 15.00 7.30
C TYR A 219 9.23 16.08 6.23
N ASN A 220 8.02 16.62 6.03
CA ASN A 220 7.77 17.70 5.08
C ASN A 220 7.95 19.07 5.76
N GLY A 221 9.18 19.43 6.05
CA GLY A 221 9.56 20.66 6.74
C GLY A 221 11.06 20.90 6.64
N SER A 222 11.56 21.84 7.43
CA SER A 222 12.99 22.12 7.51
C SER A 222 13.74 20.97 8.22
N GLU A 223 15.04 20.90 8.00
CA GLU A 223 15.91 19.93 8.66
C GLU A 223 15.93 20.13 10.19
N GLU A 224 15.87 21.38 10.66
CA GLU A 224 15.86 21.73 12.07
C GLU A 224 14.56 21.23 12.76
N GLU A 225 13.41 21.47 12.15
CA GLU A 225 12.11 20.99 12.62
C GLU A 225 12.09 19.44 12.66
N ALA A 226 12.58 18.81 11.58
CA ALA A 226 12.66 17.35 11.49
C ALA A 226 13.54 16.76 12.59
N LYS A 227 14.75 17.31 12.82
CA LYS A 227 15.65 16.88 13.88
C LYS A 227 15.04 17.07 15.26
N THR A 228 14.32 18.16 15.48
CA THR A 228 13.59 18.39 16.74
C THR A 228 12.47 17.38 16.93
N TYR A 229 11.69 17.09 15.88
CA TYR A 229 10.60 16.12 15.95
C TYR A 229 11.11 14.71 16.23
N PHE A 230 12.16 14.27 15.50
CA PHE A 230 12.75 12.94 15.61
C PHE A 230 13.88 12.84 16.64
N ALA A 231 14.10 13.85 17.49
CA ALA A 231 15.19 13.86 18.49
C ALA A 231 15.28 12.56 19.32
N PRO A 232 14.17 11.97 19.84
CA PRO A 232 14.26 10.72 20.60
C PRO A 232 14.83 9.54 19.79
N LEU A 233 14.60 9.50 18.48
CA LEU A 233 15.17 8.48 17.60
C LEU A 233 16.64 8.79 17.27
N LEU A 234 16.97 10.07 17.08
CA LEU A 234 18.32 10.52 16.74
C LEU A 234 19.31 10.40 17.91
N GLU A 235 18.84 10.33 19.15
CA GLU A 235 19.65 10.09 20.35
C GLU A 235 20.06 8.61 20.48
N LEU A 236 19.37 7.68 19.80
CA LEU A 236 19.72 6.26 19.84
C LEU A 236 21.02 5.99 19.04
N PRO A 237 21.92 5.14 19.56
CA PRO A 237 23.05 4.63 18.78
C PRO A 237 22.55 3.91 17.53
N ARG A 238 23.12 4.22 16.38
CA ARG A 238 22.76 3.64 15.10
C ARG A 238 23.98 3.21 14.29
N LYS A 239 23.84 2.11 13.55
CA LYS A 239 24.89 1.58 12.67
C LYS A 239 25.07 2.40 11.41
N VAL A 240 23.95 2.91 10.88
CA VAL A 240 23.89 3.66 9.61
C VAL A 240 22.91 4.82 9.74
N ASP A 241 23.25 5.95 9.14
CA ASP A 241 22.40 7.11 9.01
C ASP A 241 22.56 7.69 7.58
N LEU A 242 21.52 7.56 6.77
CA LEU A 242 21.46 8.03 5.38
C LEU A 242 20.39 9.11 5.21
N VAL A 243 20.00 9.76 6.33
CA VAL A 243 18.95 10.77 6.30
C VAL A 243 19.50 12.11 5.81
N GLN A 244 18.77 12.74 4.90
CA GLN A 244 19.18 13.99 4.27
C GLN A 244 17.98 14.78 3.72
N MET A 245 18.23 16.04 3.35
CA MET A 245 17.25 16.87 2.63
C MET A 245 17.32 16.58 1.14
N VAL A 246 16.26 15.97 0.58
CA VAL A 246 16.17 15.61 -0.86
C VAL A 246 14.88 16.15 -1.48
N PRO A 247 14.82 16.33 -2.81
CA PRO A 247 13.56 16.51 -3.53
C PRO A 247 12.58 15.35 -3.25
N PHE A 248 11.27 15.63 -3.30
CA PHE A 248 10.26 14.62 -2.95
C PHE A 248 10.33 13.37 -3.86
N SER A 249 10.64 13.55 -5.14
CA SER A 249 10.81 12.43 -6.08
C SER A 249 11.94 11.45 -5.69
N GLN A 250 12.86 11.88 -4.83
CA GLN A 250 13.94 11.05 -4.28
C GLN A 250 13.60 10.46 -2.90
N ALA A 251 12.47 10.86 -2.30
CA ALA A 251 11.98 10.33 -1.02
C ALA A 251 11.32 8.94 -1.17
N ILE A 252 11.83 8.13 -2.07
CA ILE A 252 11.32 6.80 -2.45
C ILE A 252 12.36 5.74 -2.14
N MET A 253 11.90 4.50 -1.90
CA MET A 253 12.81 3.39 -1.65
C MET A 253 13.52 2.97 -2.94
N PRO A 254 14.85 2.87 -2.94
CA PRO A 254 15.56 2.32 -4.08
C PRO A 254 15.10 0.88 -4.33
N HIS A 255 14.95 0.51 -5.60
CA HIS A 255 14.60 -0.86 -6.00
C HIS A 255 15.73 -1.80 -5.58
N GLY A 256 15.45 -2.64 -4.58
CA GLY A 256 16.40 -3.59 -4.03
C GLY A 256 16.06 -5.03 -4.38
N SER A 257 16.18 -5.40 -5.65
CA SER A 257 16.35 -6.82 -5.99
C SER A 257 17.72 -7.00 -6.61
N ALA A 258 18.58 -7.75 -5.97
CA ALA A 258 19.85 -8.14 -6.58
C ALA A 258 19.56 -8.84 -7.92
N PRO A 259 20.07 -8.34 -9.06
CA PRO A 259 19.82 -8.96 -10.35
C PRO A 259 20.41 -10.39 -10.38
N GLY A 260 19.65 -11.34 -10.92
CA GLY A 260 20.12 -12.68 -11.24
C GLY A 260 19.87 -13.77 -10.21
N ARG A 261 19.27 -13.49 -9.05
CA ARG A 261 18.90 -14.51 -8.07
C ARG A 261 17.42 -14.90 -8.23
N GLN A 262 17.15 -16.19 -8.45
CA GLN A 262 15.78 -16.71 -8.44
C GLN A 262 15.32 -16.83 -6.99
N TRP A 263 14.55 -15.85 -6.54
CA TRP A 263 13.96 -15.85 -5.22
C TRP A 263 12.61 -16.57 -5.24
N ARG A 264 12.43 -17.46 -4.30
CA ARG A 264 11.12 -17.99 -3.88
C ARG A 264 10.62 -17.10 -2.76
N LYS A 265 9.37 -16.69 -2.81
CA LYS A 265 8.78 -15.82 -1.79
C LYS A 265 7.27 -16.02 -1.68
N VAL A 266 6.76 -15.74 -0.53
CA VAL A 266 5.34 -15.54 -0.28
C VAL A 266 5.15 -14.19 0.39
N THR A 267 3.98 -13.64 0.30
CA THR A 267 3.63 -12.39 0.97
C THR A 267 2.33 -12.58 1.72
N ALA A 268 2.31 -12.13 2.97
CA ALA A 268 1.09 -11.98 3.74
C ALA A 268 1.05 -10.56 4.30
N GLY A 269 -0.14 -10.02 4.46
CA GLY A 269 -0.34 -8.68 5.01
C GLY A 269 -1.36 -8.69 6.13
N SER A 270 -1.18 -7.79 7.07
CA SER A 270 -2.09 -7.58 8.17
C SER A 270 -2.10 -6.12 8.60
N CYS A 271 -2.78 -5.80 9.66
CA CYS A 271 -2.74 -4.49 10.28
C CYS A 271 -2.30 -4.57 11.74
N LEU A 272 -1.72 -3.48 12.21
CA LEU A 272 -1.33 -3.27 13.59
C LEU A 272 -2.14 -2.10 14.15
N ILE A 273 -2.97 -2.33 15.15
CA ILE A 273 -3.70 -1.25 15.83
C ILE A 273 -2.71 -0.43 16.65
N VAL A 274 -2.72 0.90 16.48
CA VAL A 274 -1.86 1.82 17.21
C VAL A 274 -2.58 2.40 18.44
N PRO A 275 -1.83 2.74 19.52
CA PRO A 275 -0.38 2.66 19.66
C PRO A 275 0.13 1.21 19.69
N LEU A 276 1.34 0.96 19.17
CA LEU A 276 1.93 -0.37 19.16
C LEU A 276 2.33 -0.83 20.58
N ASP A 277 2.15 -2.13 20.84
CA ASP A 277 2.66 -2.79 22.05
C ASP A 277 4.10 -3.27 21.85
N HIS A 278 5.02 -2.85 22.71
CA HIS A 278 6.44 -3.19 22.58
C HIS A 278 6.71 -4.70 22.65
N SER A 279 6.03 -5.39 23.55
CA SER A 279 6.25 -6.83 23.75
C SER A 279 5.75 -7.63 22.55
N PHE A 280 4.64 -7.21 21.95
CA PHE A 280 4.13 -7.82 20.74
C PHE A 280 5.08 -7.60 19.56
N ILE A 281 5.55 -6.36 19.35
CA ILE A 281 6.49 -6.05 18.26
C ILE A 281 7.82 -6.78 18.45
N GLN A 282 8.33 -6.89 19.68
CA GLN A 282 9.51 -7.71 19.98
C GLN A 282 9.28 -9.17 19.60
N SER A 283 8.13 -9.72 19.91
CA SER A 283 7.81 -11.11 19.59
C SER A 283 7.75 -11.41 18.09
N LEU A 284 7.48 -10.42 17.22
CA LEU A 284 7.59 -10.56 15.76
C LEU A 284 9.05 -10.64 15.31
N MET A 285 9.93 -9.89 15.96
CA MET A 285 11.36 -9.97 15.71
C MET A 285 11.92 -11.32 16.15
N ASP A 286 11.46 -11.86 17.30
CA ASP A 286 11.84 -13.19 17.78
C ASP A 286 11.37 -14.30 16.81
N ASP A 287 10.18 -14.15 16.20
CA ASP A 287 9.71 -15.07 15.15
C ASP A 287 10.60 -15.03 13.90
N LEU A 288 11.12 -13.87 13.52
CA LEU A 288 12.09 -13.76 12.42
C LEU A 288 13.41 -14.45 12.77
N GLU A 289 13.93 -14.24 13.98
CA GLU A 289 15.14 -14.90 14.47
C GLU A 289 15.00 -16.42 14.45
N GLU A 290 13.85 -16.94 14.91
CA GLU A 290 13.53 -18.37 14.88
C GLU A 290 13.58 -18.92 13.44
N LEU A 291 12.99 -18.20 12.47
CA LEU A 291 12.99 -18.61 11.06
C LEU A 291 14.41 -18.73 10.52
N VAL A 292 15.19 -17.65 10.61
CA VAL A 292 16.51 -17.58 9.97
C VAL A 292 17.55 -18.48 10.66
N THR A 293 17.35 -18.76 11.95
CA THR A 293 18.17 -19.73 12.69
C THR A 293 17.89 -21.16 12.22
N LYS A 294 16.62 -21.50 11.99
CA LYS A 294 16.22 -22.84 11.52
C LYS A 294 16.46 -23.01 10.01
N ILE A 295 16.29 -21.96 9.25
CA ILE A 295 16.39 -21.96 7.78
C ILE A 295 17.33 -20.81 7.35
N PRO A 296 18.64 -21.01 7.37
CA PRO A 296 19.61 -19.97 6.97
C PRO A 296 19.43 -19.47 5.53
N ASP A 297 18.81 -20.25 4.65
CA ASP A 297 18.42 -19.84 3.29
C ASP A 297 17.37 -18.70 3.28
N ALA A 298 16.65 -18.51 4.38
CA ALA A 298 15.62 -17.48 4.53
C ALA A 298 16.12 -16.14 5.12
N LEU A 299 17.43 -15.87 5.10
CA LEU A 299 18.05 -14.65 5.66
C LEU A 299 17.55 -13.35 5.02
N GLU A 300 17.01 -13.39 3.80
CA GLU A 300 16.47 -12.23 3.10
C GLU A 300 14.98 -11.97 3.45
N THR A 301 14.46 -12.68 4.43
CA THR A 301 13.09 -12.46 4.93
C THR A 301 12.98 -11.09 5.58
N ILE A 302 11.87 -10.40 5.28
CA ILE A 302 11.57 -9.07 5.79
C ILE A 302 10.21 -9.07 6.46
N ILE A 303 10.11 -8.42 7.61
CA ILE A 303 8.84 -7.98 8.21
C ILE A 303 8.83 -6.45 8.13
N ALA A 304 7.98 -5.87 7.29
CA ALA A 304 7.93 -4.44 7.06
C ALA A 304 6.64 -3.82 7.61
N CYS A 305 6.75 -2.66 8.23
CA CYS A 305 5.65 -1.92 8.84
C CYS A 305 5.60 -0.49 8.30
N GLU A 306 4.47 -0.08 7.74
CA GLU A 306 4.21 1.30 7.30
C GLU A 306 3.29 1.99 8.30
N MET A 307 3.78 3.10 8.86
CA MET A 307 3.14 3.81 9.97
C MET A 307 2.87 5.27 9.60
N HIS A 308 1.61 5.60 9.57
CA HIS A 308 1.12 6.94 9.23
C HIS A 308 0.23 7.48 10.34
N ASN A 309 0.07 8.79 10.41
CA ASN A 309 -0.99 9.37 11.21
C ASN A 309 -2.35 8.88 10.66
N PRO A 310 -3.15 8.09 11.40
CA PRO A 310 -4.41 7.55 10.91
C PRO A 310 -5.55 8.57 10.88
N TYR A 311 -5.44 9.68 11.62
CA TYR A 311 -6.55 10.61 11.83
C TYR A 311 -7.08 11.28 10.55
N PRO A 312 -6.26 11.66 9.55
CA PRO A 312 -6.80 12.17 8.28
C PRO A 312 -7.69 11.15 7.55
N THR A 313 -7.32 9.87 7.61
CA THR A 313 -8.13 8.78 7.05
C THR A 313 -9.40 8.53 7.87
N MET A 314 -9.32 8.60 9.21
CA MET A 314 -10.46 8.45 10.13
C MET A 314 -11.51 9.57 10.01
N ARG A 315 -11.10 10.78 9.62
CA ARG A 315 -12.03 11.91 9.38
C ARG A 315 -12.95 11.68 8.17
N LYS A 316 -12.66 10.72 7.31
CA LYS A 316 -13.54 10.35 6.19
C LYS A 316 -14.62 9.40 6.68
N LYS A 317 -15.87 9.64 6.28
CA LYS A 317 -16.96 8.71 6.60
C LYS A 317 -16.65 7.33 5.99
N GLN A 318 -16.82 6.28 6.77
CA GLN A 318 -16.61 4.90 6.32
C GLN A 318 -17.42 4.57 5.05
N THR A 319 -18.64 5.08 4.96
CA THR A 319 -19.54 4.87 3.83
C THR A 319 -19.24 5.74 2.61
N SER A 320 -18.21 6.61 2.65
CA SER A 320 -17.90 7.53 1.54
C SER A 320 -17.20 6.88 0.36
N THR A 321 -16.69 5.68 0.54
CA THR A 321 -15.99 4.86 -0.48
C THR A 321 -16.17 3.39 -0.13
N ALA A 322 -15.91 2.48 -1.07
CA ALA A 322 -15.85 1.05 -0.80
C ALA A 322 -14.63 0.65 0.05
N PHE A 323 -13.65 1.54 0.25
CA PHE A 323 -12.48 1.29 1.10
C PHE A 323 -12.84 1.32 2.58
N PRO A 324 -12.73 0.19 3.28
CA PRO A 324 -13.28 0.06 4.62
C PRO A 324 -12.35 0.50 5.75
N PHE A 325 -11.03 0.65 5.48
CA PHE A 325 -10.02 0.80 6.53
C PHE A 325 -9.86 2.25 6.96
N ARG A 326 -10.61 2.65 8.00
CA ARG A 326 -10.70 4.05 8.48
C ARG A 326 -10.31 4.20 9.96
N GLY A 327 -9.81 3.13 10.61
CA GLY A 327 -9.47 3.14 12.03
C GLY A 327 -8.00 3.45 12.31
N ARG A 328 -7.64 3.42 13.61
CA ARG A 328 -6.27 3.65 14.09
C ARG A 328 -5.39 2.43 13.83
N HIS A 329 -4.72 2.39 12.71
CA HIS A 329 -3.83 1.28 12.36
C HIS A 329 -2.65 1.71 11.50
N GLY A 330 -1.62 0.89 11.50
CA GLY A 330 -0.58 0.81 10.49
C GLY A 330 -0.67 -0.52 9.74
N SER A 331 0.01 -0.63 8.63
CA SER A 331 0.07 -1.86 7.83
C SER A 331 1.35 -2.63 8.12
N ILE A 332 1.25 -3.95 8.15
CA ILE A 332 2.40 -4.86 8.26
C ILE A 332 2.39 -5.85 7.12
N GLN A 333 3.56 -6.12 6.58
CA GLN A 333 3.79 -7.09 5.51
C GLN A 333 4.85 -8.10 5.93
N LEU A 334 4.54 -9.38 5.76
CA LEU A 334 5.44 -10.50 5.95
C LEU A 334 5.94 -10.92 4.56
N MET A 335 7.26 -10.99 4.37
CA MET A 335 7.88 -11.34 3.10
C MET A 335 8.98 -12.38 3.32
N PRO A 336 8.63 -13.63 3.74
CA PRO A 336 9.62 -14.70 3.75
C PRO A 336 10.18 -14.92 2.34
N THR A 337 11.49 -15.00 2.25
CA THR A 337 12.24 -15.05 1.00
C THR A 337 13.38 -16.06 1.12
N TRP A 338 13.43 -17.03 0.20
CA TRP A 338 14.39 -18.13 0.21
C TRP A 338 14.76 -18.54 -1.23
N THR A 339 15.64 -19.53 -1.41
CA THR A 339 16.08 -19.98 -2.75
C THR A 339 15.83 -21.47 -3.00
N GLN A 340 15.89 -22.31 -1.97
CA GLN A 340 15.82 -23.77 -2.10
C GLN A 340 14.38 -24.26 -1.98
N GLU A 341 13.91 -25.06 -2.94
CA GLU A 341 12.54 -25.59 -2.99
C GLU A 341 12.19 -26.43 -1.75
N GLU A 342 13.17 -27.13 -1.19
CA GLU A 342 13.01 -27.93 0.04
C GLU A 342 12.56 -27.10 1.25
N ASN A 343 12.77 -25.79 1.24
CA ASN A 343 12.35 -24.88 2.31
C ASN A 343 10.95 -24.30 2.11
N ASP A 344 10.26 -24.60 1.01
CA ASP A 344 8.95 -24.03 0.68
C ASP A 344 7.94 -24.21 1.81
N GLU A 345 7.68 -25.47 2.20
CA GLU A 345 6.66 -25.76 3.21
C GLU A 345 7.00 -25.13 4.58
N ALA A 346 8.26 -25.12 4.96
CA ALA A 346 8.69 -24.52 6.22
C ALA A 346 8.54 -22.99 6.23
N CYS A 347 8.88 -22.30 5.13
CA CYS A 347 8.68 -20.86 4.98
C CYS A 347 7.19 -20.50 4.91
N TRP A 348 6.37 -21.28 4.20
CA TRP A 348 4.93 -21.12 4.18
C TRP A 348 4.29 -21.34 5.56
N ALA A 349 4.73 -22.38 6.28
CA ALA A 349 4.24 -22.67 7.63
C ALA A 349 4.58 -21.54 8.62
N TRP A 350 5.79 -20.98 8.52
CA TRP A 350 6.17 -19.82 9.31
C TRP A 350 5.29 -18.61 9.00
N CYS A 351 5.06 -18.31 7.72
CA CYS A 351 4.23 -17.19 7.31
C CYS A 351 2.80 -17.33 7.89
N ARG A 352 2.18 -18.50 7.77
CA ARG A 352 0.85 -18.81 8.35
C ARG A 352 0.85 -18.67 9.88
N LYS A 353 1.92 -19.12 10.57
CA LYS A 353 2.07 -19.01 12.03
C LYS A 353 2.04 -17.54 12.45
N VAL A 354 2.86 -16.70 11.80
CA VAL A 354 2.97 -15.26 12.14
C VAL A 354 1.70 -14.51 11.76
N ASP A 355 1.09 -14.82 10.61
CA ASP A 355 -0.19 -14.24 10.20
C ASP A 355 -1.30 -14.56 11.21
N THR A 356 -1.39 -15.80 11.66
CA THR A 356 -2.33 -16.21 12.72
C THR A 356 -2.07 -15.45 14.04
N LYS A 357 -0.81 -15.21 14.39
CA LYS A 357 -0.42 -14.42 15.56
C LYS A 357 -0.87 -12.96 15.44
N LEU A 358 -0.66 -12.36 14.26
CA LEU A 358 -1.14 -11.01 13.95
C LEU A 358 -2.66 -10.90 14.05
N ALA A 359 -3.38 -11.88 13.49
CA ALA A 359 -4.84 -11.93 13.56
C ALA A 359 -5.36 -12.02 15.01
N LYS A 360 -4.72 -12.81 15.87
CA LYS A 360 -5.06 -12.91 17.30
C LYS A 360 -4.81 -11.58 18.03
N GLU A 361 -3.67 -10.94 17.80
CA GLU A 361 -3.35 -9.65 18.39
C GLU A 361 -4.34 -8.57 17.92
N PHE A 362 -4.65 -8.55 16.63
CA PHE A 362 -5.65 -7.66 16.08
C PHE A 362 -7.01 -7.81 16.80
N GLN A 363 -7.51 -9.04 16.99
CA GLN A 363 -8.77 -9.28 17.69
C GLN A 363 -8.68 -8.88 19.17
N ARG A 364 -7.55 -9.14 19.83
CA ARG A 364 -7.31 -8.70 21.21
C ARG A 364 -7.40 -7.18 21.33
N ARG A 365 -6.66 -6.47 20.48
CA ARG A 365 -6.61 -4.99 20.48
C ARG A 365 -7.95 -4.36 20.12
N LYS A 366 -8.62 -4.90 19.12
CA LYS A 366 -9.96 -4.45 18.68
C LYS A 366 -10.99 -4.49 19.81
N ASN A 367 -10.88 -5.45 20.73
CA ASN A 367 -11.80 -5.66 21.82
C ASN A 367 -11.34 -5.01 23.13
N GLU A 368 -10.25 -4.27 23.16
CA GLU A 368 -9.81 -3.53 24.36
C GLU A 368 -10.85 -2.49 24.80
N GLU A 369 -10.95 -2.32 26.12
CA GLU A 369 -11.76 -1.26 26.70
C GLU A 369 -11.26 0.11 26.25
N GLY A 370 -12.21 0.99 25.86
CA GLY A 370 -11.87 2.33 25.34
C GLY A 370 -11.47 2.38 23.86
N MET A 371 -11.48 1.25 23.13
CA MET A 371 -11.27 1.27 21.70
C MET A 371 -12.41 2.04 21.01
N ASP A 372 -12.06 3.00 20.14
CA ASP A 372 -13.07 3.77 19.39
C ASP A 372 -13.83 2.88 18.38
N GLU A 373 -15.09 3.25 18.14
CA GLU A 373 -15.99 2.49 17.30
C GLU A 373 -15.49 2.37 15.86
N THR A 374 -14.89 3.43 15.33
CA THR A 374 -14.34 3.44 13.97
C THR A 374 -13.23 2.40 13.84
N THR A 375 -12.26 2.37 14.75
CA THR A 375 -11.19 1.37 14.76
C THR A 375 -11.76 -0.05 14.93
N ARG A 376 -12.73 -0.20 15.82
CA ARG A 376 -13.36 -1.51 16.07
C ARG A 376 -14.06 -2.08 14.83
N ASN A 377 -14.70 -1.24 14.03
CA ASN A 377 -15.58 -1.67 12.94
C ASN A 377 -14.94 -1.52 11.54
N SER A 378 -13.81 -0.80 11.41
CA SER A 378 -13.28 -0.44 10.10
C SER A 378 -11.76 -0.64 9.96
N VAL A 379 -11.20 -1.61 10.64
CA VAL A 379 -9.81 -2.03 10.46
C VAL A 379 -9.77 -3.51 10.06
N GLY A 380 -8.92 -3.86 9.12
CA GLY A 380 -8.75 -5.22 8.62
C GLY A 380 -7.48 -5.34 7.77
N THR A 381 -7.32 -6.46 7.07
CA THR A 381 -6.14 -6.72 6.24
C THR A 381 -6.10 -5.79 5.02
N TYR A 382 -4.97 -5.11 4.81
CA TYR A 382 -4.76 -4.25 3.66
C TYR A 382 -4.53 -5.08 2.40
N ILE A 383 -5.47 -5.03 1.47
CA ILE A 383 -5.54 -5.95 0.32
C ILE A 383 -4.33 -5.87 -0.62
N ASN A 384 -3.65 -4.71 -0.71
CA ASN A 384 -2.43 -4.58 -1.50
C ASN A 384 -1.25 -5.39 -0.94
N TYR A 385 -1.32 -5.84 0.32
CA TYR A 385 -0.30 -6.66 0.97
C TYR A 385 -0.73 -8.12 1.16
N ASP A 386 -2.02 -8.42 0.95
CA ASP A 386 -2.55 -9.77 1.09
C ASP A 386 -2.23 -10.62 -0.15
N GLY A 387 -1.14 -11.37 -0.08
CA GLY A 387 -0.75 -12.38 -1.08
C GLY A 387 -1.27 -13.78 -0.76
N MET A 388 -1.79 -13.99 0.45
CA MET A 388 -2.42 -15.23 0.90
C MET A 388 -3.92 -15.01 1.05
N LEU A 389 -4.71 -15.90 0.45
CA LEU A 389 -6.15 -15.97 0.73
C LEU A 389 -6.33 -16.50 2.16
N SER A 390 -6.36 -15.63 3.15
CA SER A 390 -6.90 -15.97 4.46
C SER A 390 -8.42 -16.03 4.32
N HIS A 391 -8.97 -17.21 3.99
CA HIS A 391 -10.41 -17.42 3.83
C HIS A 391 -11.23 -17.17 5.10
N GLU A 392 -10.59 -16.94 6.25
CA GLU A 392 -11.26 -16.86 7.55
C GLU A 392 -11.36 -15.46 8.17
N TYR A 393 -10.68 -14.43 7.61
CA TYR A 393 -10.57 -13.13 8.27
C TYR A 393 -10.82 -11.91 7.35
N HIS A 394 -11.98 -11.88 6.69
CA HIS A 394 -12.49 -10.62 6.13
C HIS A 394 -13.70 -10.13 6.93
N PRO A 395 -13.53 -9.24 7.94
CA PRO A 395 -14.66 -8.57 8.58
C PRO A 395 -15.44 -7.66 7.61
N VAL A 396 -14.97 -7.49 6.39
CA VAL A 396 -15.49 -6.60 5.34
C VAL A 396 -16.35 -7.34 4.32
N ARG A 397 -16.55 -8.65 4.45
CA ARG A 397 -17.56 -9.34 3.62
C ARG A 397 -18.96 -8.72 3.73
N SER A 398 -19.28 -8.08 4.85
CA SER A 398 -20.60 -7.44 5.03
C SER A 398 -20.89 -6.31 4.05
N ASP A 399 -19.87 -5.56 3.59
CA ASP A 399 -20.09 -4.46 2.66
C ASP A 399 -20.03 -4.92 1.20
N ILE A 400 -19.23 -5.95 0.89
CA ILE A 400 -19.27 -6.64 -0.41
C ILE A 400 -20.59 -7.40 -0.55
N ASP A 401 -21.05 -8.06 0.52
CA ASP A 401 -22.36 -8.74 0.56
C ASP A 401 -23.53 -7.75 0.43
N ARG A 402 -23.38 -6.50 0.92
CA ARG A 402 -24.37 -5.44 0.72
C ARG A 402 -24.44 -5.00 -0.75
N VAL A 403 -23.28 -4.87 -1.42
CA VAL A 403 -23.24 -4.61 -2.86
C VAL A 403 -23.81 -5.82 -3.62
N ALA A 404 -23.60 -7.05 -3.16
CA ALA A 404 -24.15 -8.28 -3.72
C ALA A 404 -25.66 -8.45 -3.49
N GLN A 405 -26.25 -7.78 -2.51
CA GLN A 405 -27.69 -7.86 -2.21
C GLN A 405 -28.57 -6.87 -3.01
N GLU A 406 -27.96 -5.92 -3.74
CA GLU A 406 -28.64 -5.02 -4.66
C GLU A 406 -28.21 -5.24 -6.12
N PRO A 407 -28.42 -6.44 -6.70
CA PRO A 407 -27.86 -6.80 -8.01
C PRO A 407 -28.44 -6.04 -9.21
N GLU A 408 -29.58 -5.36 -9.06
CA GLU A 408 -30.24 -4.69 -10.18
C GLU A 408 -29.63 -3.34 -10.57
N SER A 409 -28.76 -2.76 -9.73
CA SER A 409 -28.06 -1.48 -10.00
C SER A 409 -26.62 -1.63 -10.50
N PHE A 410 -26.04 -2.82 -10.45
CA PHE A 410 -24.65 -3.06 -10.82
C PHE A 410 -24.55 -4.18 -11.87
N VAL A 411 -23.89 -3.89 -12.97
CA VAL A 411 -23.53 -4.90 -13.95
C VAL A 411 -22.32 -5.67 -13.41
N TRP A 412 -22.57 -6.86 -12.88
CA TRP A 412 -21.50 -7.74 -12.41
C TRP A 412 -20.62 -8.20 -13.57
N CYS A 413 -19.31 -8.00 -13.45
CA CYS A 413 -18.35 -8.84 -14.15
C CYS A 413 -18.18 -10.12 -13.33
N GLU A 414 -18.74 -11.22 -13.75
CA GLU A 414 -18.23 -12.54 -13.39
C GLU A 414 -16.83 -12.66 -14.03
N LEU A 415 -15.79 -12.49 -13.22
CA LEU A 415 -14.40 -12.78 -13.56
C LEU A 415 -13.94 -13.96 -12.74
#